data_281739c14475222c0b92953ffbace368
#
_entry.id   281739c14475222c0b92953ffbace368
#
_cell.length_a   1.000
_cell.length_b   1.000
_cell.length_c   1.000
_cell.angle_alpha   90.00
_cell.angle_beta   90.00
_cell.angle_gamma   90.00
#
_symmetry.space_group_name_H-M   'P 1'
#
loop_
_entity.id
_entity.type
_entity.pdbx_description
1 polymer ?
#
loop_
_entity_poly.entity_id
_entity_poly.type
_entity_poly.pdbx_seq_one_letter_code
_entity_poly.pdbx_strand_id
1 'polypeptide(L)'
;NMLCKEGAKLLKMHPNAFSRLKKRYAEEGIPALVPRKPGPKDGKMATNRTPEDIEDIVAALALRYSYYGPVPLSDELERQTGIILNSTTIWRILKRTKTRYTREYKRWKQEPKLYCLETPGIELQMDACYPYGRDRKIAVFDAIDDCSRYVYGKIYNVENDRNAIDFVKNLINNVPFKIQRIRVDNRYGRQFQSFCEYIGIEVIYNDPYTPQQNGKIERFHKTLKRELFWRHCSFQDSYEILQYKLTQYLKHYNYSRKHSGYGMNRLTPAQKIAISTLNNYSLSLIYPQKVTLTVQQYIF
;
A
#
# COMPACT_ATOMS: atom_id res chain seq x y z
N ASN A 1 -66.66 6.42 -12.90
CA ASN A 1 -65.52 5.47 -13.02
C ASN A 1 -64.52 6.03 -14.02
N MET A 2 -63.59 6.83 -13.53
CA MET A 2 -62.49 7.37 -14.35
C MET A 2 -61.60 6.23 -14.84
N LEU A 3 -61.34 6.18 -16.14
CA LEU A 3 -60.46 5.16 -16.72
C LEU A 3 -59.03 5.33 -16.16
N CYS A 4 -58.33 4.23 -15.91
CA CYS A 4 -56.94 4.27 -15.34
C CYS A 4 -56.00 5.18 -16.11
N LYS A 5 -56.19 5.33 -17.43
CA LYS A 5 -55.39 6.23 -18.26
C LYS A 5 -55.62 7.72 -17.96
N GLU A 6 -56.85 8.12 -17.66
CA GLU A 6 -57.23 9.50 -17.35
C GLU A 6 -56.72 9.89 -15.95
N GLY A 7 -56.90 8.99 -14.93
CA GLY A 7 -56.36 9.20 -13.60
C GLY A 7 -54.85 9.30 -13.57
N ALA A 8 -54.16 8.47 -14.36
CA ALA A 8 -52.68 8.52 -14.50
C ALA A 8 -52.23 9.86 -15.12
N LYS A 9 -52.97 10.37 -16.10
CA LYS A 9 -52.66 11.67 -16.75
C LYS A 9 -52.86 12.83 -15.78
N LEU A 10 -53.90 12.83 -14.97
CA LEU A 10 -54.13 13.85 -13.93
C LEU A 10 -53.02 13.89 -12.89
N LEU A 11 -52.51 12.74 -12.47
CA LEU A 11 -51.42 12.63 -11.47
C LEU A 11 -50.02 12.67 -12.10
N LYS A 12 -49.90 12.92 -13.41
CA LYS A 12 -48.62 12.92 -14.15
C LYS A 12 -47.81 11.64 -13.91
N MET A 13 -48.47 10.48 -13.88
CA MET A 13 -47.84 9.18 -13.62
C MET A 13 -47.96 8.27 -14.85
N HIS A 14 -47.07 7.30 -14.96
CA HIS A 14 -47.21 6.23 -15.96
C HIS A 14 -48.42 5.37 -15.64
N PRO A 15 -49.28 4.96 -16.62
CA PRO A 15 -50.50 4.20 -16.40
C PRO A 15 -50.32 2.94 -15.54
N ASN A 16 -49.22 2.20 -15.75
CA ASN A 16 -48.93 1.01 -14.95
C ASN A 16 -48.57 1.34 -13.49
N ALA A 17 -47.96 2.50 -13.24
CA ALA A 17 -47.67 2.95 -11.86
C ALA A 17 -48.97 3.36 -11.16
N PHE A 18 -49.86 4.04 -11.86
CA PHE A 18 -51.16 4.41 -11.35
C PHE A 18 -52.01 3.16 -11.03
N SER A 19 -52.07 2.17 -11.91
CA SER A 19 -52.79 0.92 -11.69
C SER A 19 -52.28 0.18 -10.43
N ARG A 20 -50.94 0.11 -10.24
CA ARG A 20 -50.36 -0.47 -9.03
C ARG A 20 -50.71 0.34 -7.77
N LEU A 21 -50.70 1.66 -7.86
CA LEU A 21 -51.06 2.54 -6.77
C LEU A 21 -52.54 2.38 -6.39
N LYS A 22 -53.43 2.29 -7.38
CA LYS A 22 -54.87 2.06 -7.19
C LYS A 22 -55.15 0.73 -6.48
N LYS A 23 -54.47 -0.36 -6.91
CA LYS A 23 -54.60 -1.66 -6.26
C LYS A 23 -54.14 -1.59 -4.81
N ARG A 24 -52.99 -0.99 -4.55
CA ARG A 24 -52.40 -0.82 -3.23
C ARG A 24 -53.29 0.05 -2.33
N TYR A 25 -53.88 1.13 -2.89
CA TYR A 25 -54.81 1.97 -2.15
C TYR A 25 -56.10 1.24 -1.73
N ALA A 26 -56.59 0.34 -2.59
CA ALA A 26 -57.74 -0.50 -2.26
C ALA A 26 -57.42 -1.49 -1.11
N GLU A 27 -56.19 -1.94 -0.98
CA GLU A 27 -55.74 -2.88 0.05
C GLU A 27 -55.29 -2.17 1.35
N GLU A 28 -54.57 -1.06 1.27
CA GLU A 28 -53.90 -0.41 2.40
C GLU A 28 -54.54 0.94 2.80
N GLY A 29 -55.41 1.51 1.97
CA GLY A 29 -56.02 2.83 2.21
C GLY A 29 -55.00 3.99 2.04
N ILE A 30 -55.17 5.08 2.82
CA ILE A 30 -54.35 6.29 2.76
C ILE A 30 -52.84 6.02 2.91
N PRO A 31 -52.34 5.10 3.77
CA PRO A 31 -50.92 4.74 3.87
C PRO A 31 -50.27 4.33 2.54
N ALA A 32 -51.05 3.78 1.58
CA ALA A 32 -50.54 3.44 0.24
C ALA A 32 -50.02 4.63 -0.56
N LEU A 33 -50.48 5.84 -0.24
CA LEU A 33 -50.10 7.07 -0.93
C LEU A 33 -48.70 7.59 -0.48
N VAL A 34 -48.19 7.12 0.66
CA VAL A 34 -46.86 7.48 1.14
C VAL A 34 -45.81 6.75 0.31
N PRO A 35 -44.83 7.47 -0.27
CA PRO A 35 -43.77 6.83 -1.00
C PRO A 35 -43.00 5.84 -0.12
N ARG A 36 -42.86 4.60 -0.57
CA ARG A 36 -42.03 3.60 0.14
C ARG A 36 -40.55 3.91 -0.12
N LYS A 37 -39.71 3.77 0.91
CA LYS A 37 -38.27 3.87 0.75
C LYS A 37 -37.82 2.84 -0.29
N PRO A 38 -36.96 3.24 -1.27
CA PRO A 38 -36.39 2.29 -2.22
C PRO A 38 -35.47 1.32 -1.48
N GLY A 39 -35.53 0.05 -1.83
CA GLY A 39 -34.67 -0.98 -1.25
C GLY A 39 -35.40 -2.28 -0.89
N PRO A 40 -34.74 -3.25 -0.31
CA PRO A 40 -35.36 -4.48 0.18
C PRO A 40 -36.45 -4.15 1.22
N LYS A 41 -37.52 -4.95 1.22
CA LYS A 41 -38.55 -4.84 2.28
C LYS A 41 -37.91 -5.10 3.64
N ASP A 42 -38.43 -4.41 4.68
CA ASP A 42 -37.93 -4.58 6.05
C ASP A 42 -37.83 -6.07 6.43
N GLY A 43 -36.66 -6.46 6.98
CA GLY A 43 -36.36 -7.84 7.35
C GLY A 43 -35.80 -8.75 6.24
N LYS A 44 -35.76 -8.31 4.97
CA LYS A 44 -35.11 -9.09 3.91
C LYS A 44 -33.67 -8.61 3.66
N MET A 45 -32.71 -9.50 3.86
CA MET A 45 -31.32 -9.24 3.44
C MET A 45 -31.23 -9.17 1.92
N ALA A 46 -30.33 -8.32 1.41
CA ALA A 46 -30.01 -8.30 -0.02
C ALA A 46 -29.42 -9.67 -0.42
N THR A 47 -29.88 -10.22 -1.54
CA THR A 47 -29.50 -11.56 -2.03
C THR A 47 -27.97 -11.72 -2.22
N ASN A 48 -27.25 -10.62 -2.45
CA ASN A 48 -25.82 -10.58 -2.65
C ASN A 48 -25.03 -10.01 -1.44
N ARG A 49 -25.63 -10.04 -0.24
CA ARG A 49 -24.94 -9.64 0.99
C ARG A 49 -23.88 -10.70 1.34
N THR A 50 -22.71 -10.25 1.74
CA THR A 50 -21.69 -11.13 2.30
C THR A 50 -22.26 -11.86 3.53
N PRO A 51 -22.02 -13.17 3.70
CA PRO A 51 -22.42 -13.93 4.88
C PRO A 51 -21.92 -13.29 6.18
N GLU A 52 -22.69 -13.45 7.25
CA GLU A 52 -22.44 -12.74 8.53
C GLU A 52 -21.13 -13.21 9.19
N ASP A 53 -20.83 -14.50 9.12
CA ASP A 53 -19.58 -15.09 9.58
C ASP A 53 -18.33 -14.46 8.91
N ILE A 54 -18.42 -14.17 7.61
CA ILE A 54 -17.35 -13.48 6.87
C ILE A 54 -17.28 -12.00 7.27
N GLU A 55 -18.42 -11.35 7.49
CA GLU A 55 -18.44 -9.96 8.00
C GLU A 55 -17.76 -9.86 9.38
N ASP A 56 -17.99 -10.84 10.26
CA ASP A 56 -17.37 -10.91 11.59
C ASP A 56 -15.86 -11.13 11.52
N ILE A 57 -15.39 -12.00 10.63
CA ILE A 57 -13.96 -12.20 10.38
C ILE A 57 -13.31 -10.88 9.91
N VAL A 58 -13.95 -10.17 8.97
CA VAL A 58 -13.47 -8.87 8.48
C VAL A 58 -13.43 -7.84 9.61
N ALA A 59 -14.45 -7.79 10.46
CA ALA A 59 -14.49 -6.88 11.61
C ALA A 59 -13.39 -7.19 12.62
N ALA A 60 -13.15 -8.47 12.93
CA ALA A 60 -12.08 -8.91 13.81
C ALA A 60 -10.69 -8.56 13.26
N LEU A 61 -10.46 -8.78 11.95
CA LEU A 61 -9.24 -8.37 11.27
C LEU A 61 -9.03 -6.85 11.33
N ALA A 62 -10.09 -6.06 11.14
CA ALA A 62 -10.01 -4.60 11.21
C ALA A 62 -9.71 -4.08 12.63
N LEU A 63 -10.17 -4.75 13.66
CA LEU A 63 -9.80 -4.45 15.05
C LEU A 63 -8.35 -4.79 15.33
N ARG A 64 -7.89 -5.95 14.87
CA ARG A 64 -6.50 -6.41 15.03
C ARG A 64 -5.52 -5.51 14.26
N TYR A 65 -5.86 -5.12 13.04
CA TYR A 65 -5.06 -4.28 12.15
C TYR A 65 -5.74 -2.92 11.94
N SER A 66 -6.04 -2.20 13.02
CA SER A 66 -6.83 -0.96 13.01
C SER A 66 -6.27 0.17 12.13
N TYR A 67 -5.02 0.05 11.68
CA TYR A 67 -4.34 0.95 10.76
C TYR A 67 -4.42 0.52 9.28
N TYR A 68 -4.95 -0.68 9.00
CA TYR A 68 -5.19 -1.14 7.64
C TYR A 68 -6.47 -0.51 7.07
N GLY A 69 -6.37 0.01 5.85
CA GLY A 69 -7.55 0.37 5.07
C GLY A 69 -8.15 -0.86 4.36
N PRO A 70 -9.24 -0.69 3.62
CA PRO A 70 -9.93 -1.81 2.95
C PRO A 70 -9.06 -2.65 2.01
N VAL A 71 -8.07 -2.04 1.33
CA VAL A 71 -7.18 -2.77 0.41
C VAL A 71 -6.26 -3.73 1.17
N PRO A 72 -5.41 -3.30 2.13
CA PRO A 72 -4.59 -4.24 2.88
C PRO A 72 -5.40 -5.22 3.73
N LEU A 73 -6.63 -4.88 4.17
CA LEU A 73 -7.52 -5.84 4.84
C LEU A 73 -8.02 -6.93 3.90
N SER A 74 -8.29 -6.60 2.63
CA SER A 74 -8.65 -7.59 1.60
C SER A 74 -7.49 -8.57 1.37
N ASP A 75 -6.25 -8.06 1.31
CA ASP A 75 -5.06 -8.89 1.15
C ASP A 75 -4.81 -9.80 2.36
N GLU A 76 -5.05 -9.28 3.56
CA GLU A 76 -4.86 -10.01 4.81
C GLU A 76 -5.94 -11.08 5.02
N LEU A 77 -7.20 -10.80 4.62
CA LEU A 77 -8.28 -11.78 4.62
C LEU A 77 -7.94 -12.96 3.70
N GLU A 78 -7.52 -12.67 2.45
CA GLU A 78 -7.09 -13.70 1.50
C GLU A 78 -5.94 -14.53 2.06
N ARG A 79 -4.95 -13.90 2.66
CA ARG A 79 -3.77 -14.57 3.23
C ARG A 79 -4.10 -15.51 4.39
N GLN A 80 -5.03 -15.10 5.29
CA GLN A 80 -5.35 -15.90 6.49
C GLN A 80 -6.41 -16.95 6.25
N THR A 81 -7.38 -16.69 5.36
CA THR A 81 -8.57 -17.54 5.23
C THR A 81 -8.76 -18.11 3.82
N GLY A 82 -8.01 -17.62 2.82
CA GLY A 82 -8.26 -17.96 1.41
C GLY A 82 -9.48 -17.25 0.80
N ILE A 83 -10.23 -16.45 1.58
CA ILE A 83 -11.43 -15.76 1.10
C ILE A 83 -11.02 -14.50 0.34
N ILE A 84 -11.46 -14.41 -0.92
CA ILE A 84 -11.16 -13.26 -1.79
C ILE A 84 -12.37 -12.32 -1.79
N LEU A 85 -12.22 -11.13 -1.19
CA LEU A 85 -13.20 -10.06 -1.24
C LEU A 85 -12.57 -8.79 -1.83
N ASN A 86 -13.34 -8.11 -2.68
CA ASN A 86 -12.92 -6.81 -3.20
C ASN A 86 -12.86 -5.76 -2.06
N SER A 87 -11.90 -4.85 -2.12
CA SER A 87 -11.72 -3.77 -1.13
C SER A 87 -12.96 -2.89 -0.94
N THR A 88 -13.79 -2.72 -1.98
CA THR A 88 -15.09 -2.01 -1.85
C THR A 88 -16.09 -2.79 -1.02
N THR A 89 -16.06 -4.13 -1.08
CA THR A 89 -16.89 -4.99 -0.22
C THR A 89 -16.42 -4.90 1.23
N ILE A 90 -15.11 -5.01 1.47
CA ILE A 90 -14.51 -4.77 2.79
C ILE A 90 -14.95 -3.41 3.37
N TRP A 91 -14.86 -2.33 2.57
CA TRP A 91 -15.31 -1.01 3.02
C TRP A 91 -16.78 -0.96 3.40
N ARG A 92 -17.67 -1.62 2.62
CA ARG A 92 -19.10 -1.69 2.92
C ARG A 92 -19.38 -2.47 4.21
N ILE A 93 -18.64 -3.56 4.45
CA ILE A 93 -18.70 -4.35 5.68
C ILE A 93 -18.30 -3.47 6.86
N LEU A 94 -17.14 -2.82 6.83
CA LEU A 94 -16.65 -1.95 7.89
C LEU A 94 -17.63 -0.80 8.21
N LYS A 95 -18.32 -0.27 7.19
CA LYS A 95 -19.34 0.75 7.38
C LYS A 95 -20.59 0.19 8.06
N ARG A 96 -21.02 -1.04 7.73
CA ARG A 96 -22.17 -1.70 8.36
C ARG A 96 -21.91 -2.10 9.80
N THR A 97 -20.78 -2.73 10.04
CA THR A 97 -20.35 -3.17 11.39
C THR A 97 -19.93 -2.02 12.28
N LYS A 98 -19.93 -0.77 11.77
CA LYS A 98 -19.44 0.43 12.45
C LYS A 98 -18.01 0.28 12.98
N THR A 99 -17.23 -0.60 12.39
CA THR A 99 -15.83 -0.82 12.76
C THR A 99 -15.00 0.37 12.28
N ARG A 100 -14.33 1.06 13.21
CA ARG A 100 -13.56 2.25 12.91
C ARG A 100 -12.20 1.86 12.30
N TYR A 101 -11.84 2.45 11.18
CA TYR A 101 -10.48 2.55 10.69
C TYR A 101 -10.17 4.01 10.36
N THR A 102 -8.95 4.42 10.61
CA THR A 102 -8.53 5.82 10.41
C THR A 102 -8.02 5.98 8.98
N ARG A 103 -8.68 6.76 8.16
CA ARG A 103 -8.20 7.13 6.84
C ARG A 103 -8.02 8.64 6.78
N GLU A 104 -6.77 9.08 6.64
CA GLU A 104 -6.49 10.48 6.29
C GLU A 104 -6.61 10.67 4.78
N TYR A 105 -7.53 11.51 4.34
CA TYR A 105 -7.66 11.94 2.96
C TYR A 105 -6.88 13.25 2.75
N LYS A 106 -5.82 13.21 1.95
CA LYS A 106 -5.28 14.43 1.33
C LYS A 106 -5.70 14.48 -0.13
N ARG A 107 -6.45 15.54 -0.52
CA ARG A 107 -6.70 15.83 -1.94
C ARG A 107 -5.40 16.34 -2.56
N TRP A 108 -4.90 15.67 -3.56
CA TRP A 108 -3.78 16.14 -4.36
C TRP A 108 -4.28 17.25 -5.28
N LYS A 109 -3.59 18.41 -5.29
CA LYS A 109 -3.90 19.55 -6.19
C LYS A 109 -3.39 19.32 -7.62
N GLN A 110 -2.51 18.34 -7.82
CA GLN A 110 -1.98 17.95 -9.13
C GLN A 110 -1.93 16.43 -9.20
N GLU A 111 -2.16 15.86 -10.37
CA GLU A 111 -1.96 14.44 -10.59
C GLU A 111 -0.48 14.09 -10.42
N PRO A 112 -0.12 13.18 -9.51
CA PRO A 112 1.26 12.81 -9.32
C PRO A 112 1.79 12.11 -10.58
N LYS A 113 2.93 12.53 -11.09
CA LYS A 113 3.65 11.78 -12.12
C LYS A 113 4.07 10.43 -11.52
N LEU A 114 3.36 9.38 -11.91
CA LEU A 114 3.65 8.03 -11.46
C LEU A 114 4.78 7.46 -12.32
N TYR A 115 5.84 6.96 -11.69
CA TYR A 115 6.95 6.31 -12.37
C TYR A 115 7.38 5.05 -11.60
N CYS A 116 7.95 4.10 -12.32
CA CYS A 116 8.52 2.87 -11.79
C CYS A 116 9.57 2.39 -12.78
N LEU A 117 10.76 2.15 -12.31
CA LEU A 117 11.82 1.56 -13.13
C LEU A 117 11.50 0.08 -13.42
N GLU A 118 12.01 -0.43 -14.53
CA GLU A 118 11.67 -1.78 -15.01
C GLU A 118 12.45 -2.87 -14.28
N THR A 119 13.70 -2.57 -13.88
CA THR A 119 14.62 -3.55 -13.29
C THR A 119 14.99 -3.16 -11.85
N PRO A 120 14.95 -4.11 -10.89
CA PRO A 120 15.45 -3.88 -9.54
C PRO A 120 16.94 -3.52 -9.51
N GLY A 121 17.33 -2.66 -8.59
CA GLY A 121 18.70 -2.26 -8.37
C GLY A 121 19.21 -1.11 -9.26
N ILE A 122 18.45 -0.69 -10.30
CA ILE A 122 18.84 0.48 -11.11
C ILE A 122 18.93 1.73 -10.25
N GLU A 123 17.93 1.99 -9.42
CA GLU A 123 17.93 3.15 -8.51
C GLU A 123 17.24 2.80 -7.18
N LEU A 124 17.92 3.12 -6.09
CA LEU A 124 17.37 3.09 -4.75
C LEU A 124 17.24 4.53 -4.23
N GLN A 125 16.12 4.83 -3.55
CA GLN A 125 16.00 6.05 -2.76
C GLN A 125 16.47 5.73 -1.34
N MET A 126 17.43 6.49 -0.81
CA MET A 126 17.96 6.34 0.54
C MET A 126 17.71 7.61 1.34
N ASP A 127 17.21 7.45 2.55
CA ASP A 127 16.98 8.55 3.49
C ASP A 127 17.01 8.03 4.92
N ALA A 128 17.06 8.93 5.90
CA ALA A 128 16.95 8.61 7.32
C ALA A 128 15.71 9.24 7.94
N CYS A 129 15.01 8.48 8.78
CA CYS A 129 13.90 9.01 9.54
C CYS A 129 14.10 8.85 11.05
N TYR A 130 13.47 9.75 11.80
CA TYR A 130 13.48 9.76 13.26
C TYR A 130 12.07 9.45 13.77
N PRO A 131 11.76 8.19 14.12
CA PRO A 131 10.40 7.79 14.50
C PRO A 131 9.93 8.40 15.82
N TYR A 132 10.86 8.76 16.71
CA TYR A 132 10.61 9.37 18.02
C TYR A 132 11.10 10.82 18.15
N GLY A 133 11.41 11.47 17.03
CA GLY A 133 12.09 12.76 17.04
C GLY A 133 13.61 12.61 17.19
N ARG A 134 14.33 13.74 17.01
CA ARG A 134 15.81 13.74 17.03
C ARG A 134 16.41 13.61 18.43
N ASP A 135 15.66 14.00 19.46
CA ASP A 135 16.14 14.01 20.83
C ASP A 135 16.49 12.63 21.37
N ARG A 136 15.79 11.58 20.91
CA ARG A 136 16.08 10.21 21.30
C ARG A 136 17.33 9.61 20.62
N LYS A 137 17.91 10.31 19.65
CA LYS A 137 19.09 9.82 18.90
C LYS A 137 18.88 8.42 18.29
N ILE A 138 17.68 8.15 17.74
CA ILE A 138 17.37 6.95 16.95
C ILE A 138 17.08 7.39 15.54
N ALA A 139 18.04 7.16 14.65
CA ALA A 139 17.92 7.36 13.22
C ALA A 139 17.75 6.02 12.53
N VAL A 140 16.65 5.83 11.80
CA VAL A 140 16.43 4.65 10.96
C VAL A 140 16.83 5.04 9.55
N PHE A 141 17.94 4.48 9.08
CA PHE A 141 18.35 4.57 7.69
C PHE A 141 17.63 3.51 6.90
N ASP A 142 17.01 3.90 5.82
CA ASP A 142 16.28 3.02 4.92
C ASP A 142 16.69 3.28 3.47
N ALA A 143 16.73 2.21 2.67
CA ALA A 143 16.85 2.30 1.23
C ALA A 143 15.74 1.47 0.58
N ILE A 144 14.99 2.09 -0.34
CA ILE A 144 13.89 1.46 -1.07
C ILE A 144 14.21 1.39 -2.56
N ASP A 145 14.12 0.21 -3.14
CA ASP A 145 14.29 0.02 -4.58
C ASP A 145 13.12 0.62 -5.37
N ASP A 146 13.43 1.37 -6.42
CA ASP A 146 12.43 2.07 -7.22
C ASP A 146 11.48 1.12 -7.96
N CYS A 147 11.98 0.01 -8.47
CA CYS A 147 11.20 -0.97 -9.22
C CYS A 147 10.34 -1.85 -8.30
N SER A 148 10.97 -2.55 -7.38
CA SER A 148 10.35 -3.61 -6.58
C SER A 148 9.75 -3.12 -5.26
N ARG A 149 10.12 -1.93 -4.79
CA ARG A 149 9.83 -1.44 -3.43
C ARG A 149 10.47 -2.29 -2.33
N TYR A 150 11.46 -3.11 -2.66
CA TYR A 150 12.24 -3.85 -1.67
C TYR A 150 12.98 -2.87 -0.77
N VAL A 151 12.92 -3.10 0.53
CA VAL A 151 13.51 -2.21 1.52
C VAL A 151 14.54 -2.93 2.36
N TYR A 152 15.68 -2.29 2.58
CA TYR A 152 16.61 -2.60 3.65
C TYR A 152 16.67 -1.42 4.63
N GLY A 153 16.77 -1.70 5.92
CA GLY A 153 16.82 -0.67 6.96
C GLY A 153 17.69 -1.08 8.15
N LYS A 154 18.38 -0.10 8.73
CA LYS A 154 19.23 -0.28 9.91
C LYS A 154 19.15 0.95 10.82
N ILE A 155 19.22 0.71 12.12
CA ILE A 155 19.13 1.75 13.15
C ILE A 155 20.52 2.24 13.53
N TYR A 156 20.64 3.56 13.66
CA TYR A 156 21.83 4.25 14.14
C TYR A 156 21.47 5.32 15.19
N ASN A 157 22.46 5.82 15.90
CA ASN A 157 22.28 6.88 16.89
C ASN A 157 22.12 8.27 16.27
N VAL A 158 22.72 8.49 15.10
CA VAL A 158 22.74 9.79 14.41
C VAL A 158 22.89 9.61 12.91
N GLU A 159 22.35 10.55 12.16
CA GLU A 159 22.54 10.68 10.73
C GLU A 159 23.84 11.48 10.45
N ASN A 160 24.83 10.81 9.87
CA ASN A 160 26.09 11.40 9.41
C ASN A 160 26.71 10.52 8.31
N ASP A 161 27.72 11.02 7.62
CA ASP A 161 28.40 10.33 6.51
C ASP A 161 29.00 8.98 6.93
N ARG A 162 29.56 8.87 8.14
CA ARG A 162 30.14 7.61 8.66
C ARG A 162 29.08 6.51 8.76
N ASN A 163 27.92 6.84 9.35
CA ASN A 163 26.83 5.89 9.52
C ASN A 163 26.14 5.59 8.16
N ALA A 164 26.08 6.57 7.25
CA ALA A 164 25.59 6.37 5.90
C ALA A 164 26.50 5.40 5.11
N ILE A 165 27.82 5.54 5.22
CA ILE A 165 28.79 4.63 4.61
C ILE A 165 28.65 3.20 5.20
N ASP A 166 28.54 3.08 6.54
CA ASP A 166 28.30 1.78 7.16
C ASP A 166 26.98 1.17 6.72
N PHE A 167 25.94 1.99 6.60
CA PHE A 167 24.64 1.56 6.07
C PHE A 167 24.76 1.00 4.65
N VAL A 168 25.43 1.69 3.73
CA VAL A 168 25.61 1.22 2.34
C VAL A 168 26.42 -0.08 2.29
N LYS A 169 27.47 -0.24 3.12
CA LYS A 169 28.21 -1.51 3.25
C LYS A 169 27.31 -2.67 3.66
N ASN A 170 26.38 -2.44 4.59
CA ASN A 170 25.41 -3.44 4.99
C ASN A 170 24.33 -3.66 3.91
N LEU A 171 23.88 -2.59 3.26
CA LEU A 171 22.84 -2.61 2.21
C LEU A 171 23.27 -3.54 1.05
N ILE A 172 24.46 -3.38 0.49
CA ILE A 172 24.95 -4.17 -0.64
C ILE A 172 25.01 -5.68 -0.35
N ASN A 173 25.20 -6.06 0.93
CA ASN A 173 25.29 -7.46 1.35
C ASN A 173 23.91 -8.05 1.71
N ASN A 174 22.85 -7.24 1.81
CA ASN A 174 21.54 -7.67 2.30
C ASN A 174 20.40 -7.46 1.29
N VAL A 175 20.67 -6.97 0.09
CA VAL A 175 19.68 -6.86 -0.99
C VAL A 175 19.94 -7.93 -2.06
N PRO A 176 18.88 -8.50 -2.66
CA PRO A 176 18.99 -9.60 -3.62
C PRO A 176 19.24 -9.13 -5.06
N PHE A 177 19.90 -8.00 -5.26
CA PHE A 177 20.24 -7.43 -6.57
C PHE A 177 21.47 -6.52 -6.49
N LYS A 178 22.13 -6.30 -7.62
CA LYS A 178 23.24 -5.34 -7.71
C LYS A 178 22.69 -3.91 -7.78
N ILE A 179 23.24 -3.00 -6.97
CA ILE A 179 22.87 -1.59 -6.95
C ILE A 179 23.70 -0.83 -7.97
N GLN A 180 23.06 -0.07 -8.87
CA GLN A 180 23.75 0.78 -9.83
C GLN A 180 23.87 2.22 -9.31
N ARG A 181 22.78 2.77 -8.72
CA ARG A 181 22.79 4.13 -8.20
C ARG A 181 21.92 4.29 -6.96
N ILE A 182 22.29 5.24 -6.13
CA ILE A 182 21.55 5.62 -4.92
C ILE A 182 21.18 7.10 -5.01
N ARG A 183 19.88 7.38 -4.89
CA ARG A 183 19.35 8.74 -4.79
C ARG A 183 19.25 9.15 -3.33
N VAL A 184 19.82 10.30 -3.01
CA VAL A 184 19.87 10.87 -1.65
C VAL A 184 19.46 12.34 -1.66
N ASP A 185 19.17 12.87 -0.48
CA ASP A 185 19.07 14.32 -0.34
C ASP A 185 20.46 14.99 -0.24
N ASN A 186 20.49 16.32 -0.27
CA ASN A 186 21.73 17.11 -0.30
C ASN A 186 22.49 17.16 1.04
N ARG A 187 22.12 16.36 2.04
CA ARG A 187 22.76 16.34 3.37
C ARG A 187 24.04 15.53 3.41
N TYR A 188 24.20 14.56 2.52
CA TYR A 188 25.38 13.69 2.48
C TYR A 188 26.56 14.38 1.77
N GLY A 189 27.73 14.31 2.43
CA GLY A 189 28.92 15.03 1.99
C GLY A 189 29.82 14.26 1.03
N ARG A 190 30.99 14.85 0.75
CA ARG A 190 31.98 14.29 -0.18
C ARG A 190 32.47 12.90 0.25
N GLN A 191 32.60 12.63 1.55
CA GLN A 191 33.09 11.33 2.03
C GLN A 191 32.14 10.19 1.64
N PHE A 192 30.84 10.41 1.77
CA PHE A 192 29.82 9.47 1.34
C PHE A 192 29.86 9.25 -0.18
N GLN A 193 29.93 10.34 -0.95
CA GLN A 193 30.01 10.28 -2.41
C GLN A 193 31.24 9.50 -2.88
N SER A 194 32.43 9.87 -2.40
CA SER A 194 33.71 9.20 -2.78
C SER A 194 33.70 7.72 -2.42
N PHE A 195 33.07 7.33 -1.29
CA PHE A 195 32.93 5.92 -0.94
C PHE A 195 32.03 5.18 -1.94
N CYS A 196 30.86 5.74 -2.28
CA CYS A 196 29.96 5.11 -3.25
C CYS A 196 30.58 4.98 -4.63
N GLU A 197 31.28 6.00 -5.10
CA GLU A 197 32.02 5.97 -6.36
C GLU A 197 33.12 4.89 -6.34
N TYR A 198 33.88 4.75 -5.24
CA TYR A 198 34.90 3.72 -5.08
C TYR A 198 34.36 2.29 -5.21
N ILE A 199 33.15 2.06 -4.72
CA ILE A 199 32.46 0.73 -4.83
C ILE A 199 31.63 0.59 -6.12
N GLY A 200 31.68 1.57 -7.02
CA GLY A 200 31.00 1.55 -8.32
C GLY A 200 29.48 1.83 -8.25
N ILE A 201 29.04 2.59 -7.26
CA ILE A 201 27.64 3.04 -7.11
C ILE A 201 27.58 4.54 -7.39
N GLU A 202 26.74 4.92 -8.37
CA GLU A 202 26.48 6.32 -8.69
C GLU A 202 25.61 6.97 -7.60
N VAL A 203 25.99 8.17 -7.13
CA VAL A 203 25.17 8.96 -6.19
C VAL A 203 24.44 10.06 -6.94
N ILE A 204 23.10 10.08 -6.81
CA ILE A 204 22.25 11.11 -7.39
C ILE A 204 21.66 11.96 -6.25
N TYR A 205 21.90 13.25 -6.30
CA TYR A 205 21.30 14.19 -5.37
C TYR A 205 19.95 14.68 -5.89
N ASN A 206 19.01 14.88 -4.96
CA ASN A 206 17.70 15.45 -5.29
C ASN A 206 17.84 16.91 -5.73
N ASP A 207 17.05 17.28 -6.75
CA ASP A 207 16.91 18.68 -7.10
C ASP A 207 16.29 19.48 -5.96
N PRO A 208 16.74 20.71 -5.70
CA PRO A 208 16.14 21.58 -4.71
C PRO A 208 14.62 21.72 -4.95
N TYR A 209 13.84 21.71 -3.88
CA TYR A 209 12.37 21.89 -3.91
C TYR A 209 11.56 20.85 -4.73
N THR A 210 12.12 19.67 -4.98
CA THR A 210 11.46 18.56 -5.72
C THR A 210 11.16 17.35 -4.82
N PRO A 211 10.24 17.44 -3.85
CA PRO A 211 9.94 16.35 -2.92
C PRO A 211 9.40 15.08 -3.61
N GLN A 212 8.94 15.21 -4.86
CA GLN A 212 8.44 14.07 -5.64
C GLN A 212 9.53 13.03 -5.93
N GLN A 213 10.80 13.44 -5.98
CA GLN A 213 11.94 12.56 -6.25
C GLN A 213 12.20 11.57 -5.11
N ASN A 214 11.80 11.90 -3.87
CA ASN A 214 11.87 11.04 -2.68
C ASN A 214 10.52 10.43 -2.26
N GLY A 215 9.49 10.56 -3.08
CA GLY A 215 8.12 10.20 -2.70
C GLY A 215 7.91 8.74 -2.27
N LYS A 216 8.75 7.81 -2.74
CA LYS A 216 8.65 6.38 -2.38
C LYS A 216 9.19 6.12 -0.98
N ILE A 217 10.37 6.64 -0.66
CA ILE A 217 10.94 6.48 0.68
C ILE A 217 10.17 7.25 1.73
N GLU A 218 9.69 8.46 1.43
CA GLU A 218 8.83 9.21 2.34
C GLU A 218 7.52 8.46 2.65
N ARG A 219 6.92 7.83 1.63
CA ARG A 219 5.73 7.00 1.82
C ARG A 219 6.04 5.78 2.66
N PHE A 220 7.21 5.16 2.45
CA PHE A 220 7.67 4.05 3.28
C PHE A 220 7.86 4.50 4.73
N HIS A 221 8.52 5.62 5.00
CA HIS A 221 8.69 6.16 6.36
C HIS A 221 7.36 6.37 7.09
N LYS A 222 6.32 6.87 6.40
CA LYS A 222 4.98 7.01 6.98
C LYS A 222 4.38 5.66 7.34
N THR A 223 4.58 4.66 6.48
CA THR A 223 4.11 3.29 6.69
C THR A 223 4.88 2.65 7.85
N LEU A 224 6.20 2.73 7.85
CA LEU A 224 7.09 2.21 8.91
C LEU A 224 6.74 2.77 10.28
N LYS A 225 6.60 4.09 10.40
CA LYS A 225 6.20 4.74 11.66
C LYS A 225 4.86 4.22 12.15
N ARG A 226 3.85 4.18 11.26
CA ARG A 226 2.49 3.78 11.61
C ARG A 226 2.37 2.29 11.93
N GLU A 227 3.02 1.41 11.16
CA GLU A 227 2.84 -0.03 11.24
C GLU A 227 3.80 -0.69 12.24
N LEU A 228 4.99 -0.12 12.46
CA LEU A 228 5.98 -0.64 13.40
C LEU A 228 6.12 0.23 14.65
N PHE A 229 6.69 1.43 14.51
CA PHE A 229 7.15 2.20 15.66
C PHE A 229 6.03 2.63 16.61
N TRP A 230 4.91 3.12 16.08
CA TRP A 230 3.79 3.58 16.92
C TRP A 230 2.92 2.46 17.48
N ARG A 231 3.11 1.22 17.03
CA ARG A 231 2.26 0.08 17.42
C ARG A 231 3.00 -1.00 18.21
N HIS A 232 4.24 -1.26 17.84
CA HIS A 232 4.98 -2.42 18.32
C HIS A 232 6.29 -2.07 19.02
N CYS A 233 6.69 -0.78 19.02
CA CYS A 233 7.90 -0.33 19.69
C CYS A 233 7.56 0.62 20.83
N SER A 234 8.33 0.50 21.93
CA SER A 234 8.29 1.43 23.04
C SER A 234 9.41 2.44 22.96
N PHE A 235 9.18 3.63 23.54
CA PHE A 235 10.23 4.62 23.71
C PHE A 235 11.39 4.10 24.59
N GLN A 236 11.15 3.09 25.40
CA GLN A 236 12.15 2.48 26.30
C GLN A 236 12.90 1.29 25.70
N ASP A 237 12.50 0.81 24.49
CA ASP A 237 13.18 -0.32 23.86
C ASP A 237 14.65 0.01 23.59
N SER A 238 15.55 -0.96 23.82
CA SER A 238 16.97 -0.82 23.47
C SER A 238 17.20 -0.80 21.96
N TYR A 239 18.40 -0.40 21.52
CA TYR A 239 18.75 -0.42 20.09
C TYR A 239 18.62 -1.81 19.48
N GLU A 240 19.05 -2.84 20.20
CA GLU A 240 19.01 -4.24 19.77
C GLU A 240 17.56 -4.72 19.59
N ILE A 241 16.68 -4.38 20.55
CA ILE A 241 15.25 -4.69 20.46
C ILE A 241 14.61 -3.99 19.29
N LEU A 242 14.90 -2.69 19.09
CA LEU A 242 14.37 -1.93 17.97
C LEU A 242 14.89 -2.47 16.63
N GLN A 243 16.18 -2.82 16.54
CA GLN A 243 16.76 -3.40 15.32
C GLN A 243 16.14 -4.78 15.01
N TYR A 244 15.95 -5.61 16.04
CA TYR A 244 15.27 -6.90 15.86
C TYR A 244 13.84 -6.71 15.34
N LYS A 245 13.05 -5.83 15.96
CA LYS A 245 11.68 -5.52 15.52
C LYS A 245 11.65 -4.95 14.09
N LEU A 246 12.58 -4.06 13.75
CA LEU A 246 12.74 -3.53 12.40
C LEU A 246 13.02 -4.66 11.39
N THR A 247 13.95 -5.55 11.70
CA THR A 247 14.31 -6.67 10.82
C THR A 247 13.11 -7.60 10.57
N GLN A 248 12.32 -7.94 11.62
CA GLN A 248 11.12 -8.75 11.48
C GLN A 248 10.04 -8.03 10.63
N TYR A 249 9.87 -6.74 10.86
CA TYR A 249 8.94 -5.93 10.06
C TYR A 249 9.35 -5.87 8.58
N LEU A 250 10.63 -5.63 8.28
CA LEU A 250 11.14 -5.59 6.91
C LEU A 250 11.03 -6.96 6.21
N LYS A 251 11.21 -8.06 6.94
CA LYS A 251 10.92 -9.39 6.41
C LYS A 251 9.45 -9.53 6.02
N HIS A 252 8.52 -9.12 6.89
CA HIS A 252 7.09 -9.09 6.54
C HIS A 252 6.81 -8.16 5.36
N TYR A 253 7.35 -6.94 5.36
CA TYR A 253 7.16 -5.94 4.31
C TYR A 253 7.61 -6.46 2.94
N ASN A 254 8.78 -7.10 2.87
CA ASN A 254 9.38 -7.55 1.61
C ASN A 254 8.78 -8.85 1.08
N TYR A 255 8.37 -9.79 1.95
CA TYR A 255 8.00 -11.14 1.53
C TYR A 255 6.51 -11.46 1.69
N SER A 256 5.78 -10.74 2.53
CA SER A 256 4.37 -11.05 2.83
C SER A 256 3.41 -9.93 2.46
N ARG A 257 3.82 -8.66 2.63
CA ARG A 257 2.96 -7.51 2.41
C ARG A 257 2.80 -7.21 0.92
N LYS A 258 1.58 -7.29 0.39
CA LYS A 258 1.25 -6.92 -0.99
C LYS A 258 1.21 -5.40 -1.15
N HIS A 259 1.66 -4.89 -2.29
CA HIS A 259 1.79 -3.47 -2.57
C HIS A 259 0.90 -3.04 -3.74
N SER A 260 0.10 -2.00 -3.54
CA SER A 260 -0.80 -1.40 -4.55
C SER A 260 -0.18 -0.17 -5.23
N GLY A 261 1.09 0.14 -5.00
CA GLY A 261 1.79 1.24 -5.66
C GLY A 261 1.90 1.00 -7.16
N TYR A 262 2.08 2.10 -7.92
CA TYR A 262 2.25 2.03 -9.36
C TYR A 262 3.37 1.06 -9.75
N GLY A 263 3.12 0.19 -10.73
CA GLY A 263 4.05 -0.84 -11.19
C GLY A 263 4.13 -2.09 -10.31
N MET A 264 3.48 -2.14 -9.14
CA MET A 264 3.55 -3.28 -8.21
C MET A 264 2.51 -4.36 -8.45
N ASN A 265 1.38 -4.05 -9.06
CA ASN A 265 0.31 -5.01 -9.41
C ASN A 265 -0.08 -5.97 -8.27
N ARG A 266 -0.13 -5.48 -7.02
CA ARG A 266 -0.42 -6.25 -5.80
C ARG A 266 0.59 -7.37 -5.49
N LEU A 267 1.76 -7.33 -6.06
CA LEU A 267 2.86 -8.22 -5.72
C LEU A 267 3.55 -7.77 -4.42
N THR A 268 4.21 -8.71 -3.75
CA THR A 268 5.21 -8.37 -2.73
C THR A 268 6.50 -7.90 -3.40
N PRO A 269 7.36 -7.13 -2.72
CA PRO A 269 8.67 -6.74 -3.24
C PRO A 269 9.50 -7.93 -3.77
N ALA A 270 9.56 -9.02 -3.01
CA ALA A 270 10.28 -10.23 -3.42
C ALA A 270 9.69 -10.89 -4.67
N GLN A 271 8.35 -10.96 -4.80
CA GLN A 271 7.69 -11.47 -6.01
C GLN A 271 7.99 -10.58 -7.23
N LYS A 272 7.99 -9.26 -7.04
CA LYS A 272 8.32 -8.32 -8.11
C LYS A 272 9.76 -8.53 -8.61
N ILE A 273 10.72 -8.73 -7.70
CA ILE A 273 12.11 -9.04 -8.06
C ILE A 273 12.17 -10.35 -8.87
N ALA A 274 11.55 -11.42 -8.39
CA ALA A 274 11.57 -12.72 -9.06
C ALA A 274 11.02 -12.62 -10.50
N ILE A 275 9.88 -11.95 -10.71
CA ILE A 275 9.28 -11.74 -12.03
C ILE A 275 10.20 -10.92 -12.94
N SER A 276 10.77 -9.81 -12.42
CA SER A 276 11.68 -8.96 -13.20
C SER A 276 12.94 -9.71 -13.61
N THR A 277 13.47 -10.59 -12.76
CA THR A 277 14.60 -11.45 -13.08
C THR A 277 14.27 -12.43 -14.17
N LEU A 278 13.13 -13.13 -14.07
CA LEU A 278 12.67 -14.08 -15.11
C LEU A 278 12.47 -13.39 -16.46
N ASN A 279 11.87 -12.21 -16.50
CA ASN A 279 11.68 -11.45 -17.73
C ASN A 279 13.02 -11.08 -18.37
N ASN A 280 14.03 -10.69 -17.58
CA ASN A 280 15.36 -10.40 -18.08
C ASN A 280 16.05 -11.65 -18.64
N TYR A 281 15.87 -12.83 -18.03
CA TYR A 281 16.37 -14.11 -18.60
C TYR A 281 15.69 -14.44 -19.93
N SER A 282 14.38 -14.25 -20.04
CA SER A 282 13.63 -14.51 -21.27
C SER A 282 14.06 -13.56 -22.40
N LEU A 283 14.29 -12.28 -22.10
CA LEU A 283 14.81 -11.28 -23.06
C LEU A 283 16.25 -11.60 -23.48
N SER A 284 17.09 -12.14 -22.58
CA SER A 284 18.46 -12.53 -22.90
C SER A 284 18.54 -13.73 -23.85
N LEU A 285 17.58 -14.63 -23.76
CA LEU A 285 17.46 -15.76 -24.71
C LEU A 285 17.01 -15.32 -26.11
N ILE A 286 16.19 -14.24 -26.17
CA ILE A 286 15.70 -13.68 -27.46
C ILE A 286 16.74 -12.73 -28.08
N TYR A 287 17.54 -12.02 -27.27
CA TYR A 287 18.56 -11.05 -27.69
C TYR A 287 19.92 -11.32 -27.03
N PRO A 288 20.68 -12.34 -27.46
CA PRO A 288 21.90 -12.78 -26.77
C PRO A 288 23.03 -11.73 -26.70
N GLN A 289 22.99 -10.69 -27.52
CA GLN A 289 24.08 -9.70 -27.62
C GLN A 289 24.12 -8.62 -26.52
N LYS A 290 23.11 -8.53 -25.64
CA LYS A 290 23.04 -7.49 -24.59
C LYS A 290 23.38 -7.96 -23.16
N VAL A 291 23.75 -9.23 -22.95
CA VAL A 291 23.82 -9.83 -21.59
C VAL A 291 25.21 -10.37 -21.20
N THR A 292 26.27 -9.99 -21.85
CA THR A 292 27.60 -10.60 -21.63
C THR A 292 28.29 -10.24 -20.29
N LEU A 293 27.68 -9.52 -19.36
CA LEU A 293 28.39 -9.03 -18.15
C LEU A 293 27.76 -9.38 -16.77
N THR A 294 26.68 -10.16 -16.67
CA THR A 294 26.01 -10.28 -15.35
C THR A 294 25.83 -11.69 -14.80
N VAL A 295 26.14 -12.76 -15.54
CA VAL A 295 25.83 -14.15 -15.11
C VAL A 295 26.98 -14.86 -14.38
N GLN A 296 28.22 -14.36 -14.45
CA GLN A 296 29.38 -15.07 -13.87
C GLN A 296 29.62 -14.86 -12.36
N GLN A 297 28.79 -14.10 -11.63
CA GLN A 297 28.99 -13.81 -10.21
C GLN A 297 27.96 -14.40 -9.23
N TYR A 298 27.04 -15.26 -9.69
CA TYR A 298 26.02 -15.86 -8.83
C TYR A 298 26.11 -17.39 -8.65
N ILE A 299 27.25 -17.99 -8.98
CA ILE A 299 27.53 -19.38 -8.61
C ILE A 299 28.79 -19.35 -7.73
N PHE A 300 28.56 -19.16 -6.43
CA PHE A 300 29.36 -19.71 -5.31
C PHE A 300 28.66 -19.30 -4.00
#